data_4a60d6fc3dc8820f0876f6ed0be8931f
#
_entry.id   4a60d6fc3dc8820f0876f6ed0be8931f
#
_cell.length_a   1.000
_cell.length_b   1.000
_cell.length_c   1.000
_cell.angle_alpha   90.00
_cell.angle_beta   90.00
_cell.angle_gamma   90.00
#
_symmetry.space_group_name_H-M   'P 1'
#
loop_
_entity.id
_entity.type
_entity.pdbx_description
1 polymer ?
#
loop_
_entity_poly.entity_id
_entity_poly.type
_entity_poly.pdbx_seq_one_letter_code
_entity_poly.pdbx_strand_id
1 'polypeptide(L)'
;MTAYKKEEHYNTENIDSLKGHYSKVLELIGEDPSREGLLKTPERVAKAMQFLTQGYDVEATDILKSAMFSEDYSQMVLVKEIEFYSLCEHHLLPFFGKAHIAYIPDGHIVGLSKLPRVVDAFSRRLQVQERLTNEIRDCIQNTLKPKGVAVVMEARHLCMQMRGVEKQSSLTTTSAFSGAFLESEKTRLEFMNLIR
;
A
#
# COMPACT_ATOMS: atom_id res chain seq x y z
N MET A 1 12.60 27.64 -5.97
CA MET A 1 12.22 26.22 -5.98
C MET A 1 10.77 26.14 -5.51
N THR A 2 9.82 25.95 -6.40
CA THR A 2 8.41 25.74 -6.05
C THR A 2 8.29 24.39 -5.39
N ALA A 3 7.92 24.37 -4.10
CA ALA A 3 7.62 23.13 -3.39
C ALA A 3 6.57 22.35 -4.17
N TYR A 4 6.82 21.06 -4.42
CA TYR A 4 5.86 20.14 -5.03
C TYR A 4 4.60 20.10 -4.14
N LYS A 5 3.56 20.78 -4.57
CA LYS A 5 2.23 20.66 -3.95
C LYS A 5 1.55 19.44 -4.57
N LYS A 6 1.39 18.39 -3.78
CA LYS A 6 0.52 17.27 -4.15
C LYS A 6 -0.90 17.84 -4.20
N GLU A 7 -1.49 17.94 -5.38
CA GLU A 7 -2.91 18.30 -5.51
C GLU A 7 -3.73 17.11 -5.00
N GLU A 8 -4.46 17.34 -3.92
CA GLU A 8 -5.40 16.38 -3.37
C GLU A 8 -6.74 16.63 -4.04
N HIS A 9 -7.20 15.66 -4.83
CA HIS A 9 -8.52 15.70 -5.46
C HIS A 9 -9.52 14.98 -4.57
N TYR A 10 -10.53 15.73 -4.10
CA TYR A 10 -11.60 15.18 -3.27
C TYR A 10 -12.93 15.23 -4.02
N ASN A 11 -13.72 14.17 -3.89
CA ASN A 11 -15.13 14.17 -4.28
C ASN A 11 -15.92 14.90 -3.18
N THR A 12 -16.39 16.11 -3.49
CA THR A 12 -17.09 16.98 -2.53
C THR A 12 -18.40 16.40 -2.06
N GLU A 13 -19.17 15.73 -2.93
CA GLU A 13 -20.43 15.09 -2.59
C GLU A 13 -20.23 13.98 -1.56
N ASN A 14 -19.21 13.14 -1.76
CA ASN A 14 -18.84 12.12 -0.81
C ASN A 14 -18.34 12.70 0.51
N ILE A 15 -17.62 13.85 0.49
CA ILE A 15 -17.20 14.53 1.72
C ILE A 15 -18.40 15.00 2.52
N ASP A 16 -19.40 15.63 1.90
CA ASP A 16 -20.56 16.13 2.62
C ASP A 16 -21.40 15.00 3.22
N SER A 17 -21.55 13.90 2.51
CA SER A 17 -22.19 12.68 3.03
C SER A 17 -21.44 12.10 4.22
N LEU A 18 -20.14 11.86 4.06
CA LEU A 18 -19.28 11.30 5.12
C LEU A 18 -19.22 12.20 6.34
N LYS A 19 -19.18 13.52 6.17
CA LYS A 19 -19.18 14.51 7.24
C LYS A 19 -20.40 14.34 8.15
N GLY A 20 -21.60 14.14 7.58
CA GLY A 20 -22.82 13.88 8.36
C GLY A 20 -22.69 12.61 9.20
N HIS A 21 -22.17 11.52 8.60
CA HIS A 21 -21.97 10.26 9.32
C HIS A 21 -20.93 10.39 10.44
N TYR A 22 -19.80 11.06 10.21
CA TYR A 22 -18.78 11.25 11.24
C TYR A 22 -19.24 12.18 12.37
N SER A 23 -20.06 13.19 12.09
CA SER A 23 -20.71 13.97 13.14
C SER A 23 -21.55 13.09 14.06
N LYS A 24 -22.33 12.16 13.46
CA LYS A 24 -23.14 11.21 14.21
C LYS A 24 -22.30 10.21 15.02
N VAL A 25 -21.17 9.76 14.47
CA VAL A 25 -20.23 8.91 15.20
C VAL A 25 -19.73 9.62 16.47
N LEU A 26 -19.33 10.90 16.37
CA LEU A 26 -18.86 11.67 17.53
C LEU A 26 -19.92 11.72 18.65
N GLU A 27 -21.19 11.99 18.31
CA GLU A 27 -22.29 11.95 19.29
C GLU A 27 -22.44 10.58 19.95
N LEU A 28 -22.42 9.50 19.13
CA LEU A 28 -22.65 8.14 19.61
C LEU A 28 -21.54 7.58 20.50
N ILE A 29 -20.32 8.09 20.38
CA ILE A 29 -19.21 7.75 21.29
C ILE A 29 -19.17 8.62 22.54
N GLY A 30 -20.14 9.53 22.69
CA GLY A 30 -20.29 10.38 23.88
C GLY A 30 -19.54 11.72 23.83
N GLU A 31 -19.09 12.14 22.64
CA GLU A 31 -18.43 13.43 22.46
C GLU A 31 -19.42 14.54 22.07
N ASP A 32 -19.05 15.77 22.37
CA ASP A 32 -19.78 16.97 21.93
C ASP A 32 -19.18 17.51 20.62
N PRO A 33 -19.86 17.30 19.46
CA PRO A 33 -19.37 17.78 18.18
C PRO A 33 -19.29 19.31 18.07
N SER A 34 -19.96 20.04 18.97
CA SER A 34 -20.01 21.50 18.97
C SER A 34 -18.78 22.15 19.64
N ARG A 35 -18.00 21.39 20.42
CA ARG A 35 -16.80 21.94 21.02
C ARG A 35 -15.75 22.36 20.00
N GLU A 36 -15.03 23.43 20.25
CA GLU A 36 -14.11 24.09 19.29
C GLU A 36 -13.16 23.13 18.58
N GLY A 37 -12.57 22.19 19.31
CA GLY A 37 -11.63 21.21 18.75
C GLY A 37 -12.25 20.22 17.76
N LEU A 38 -13.57 19.99 17.82
CA LEU A 38 -14.29 19.01 16.99
C LEU A 38 -15.09 19.63 15.82
N LEU A 39 -15.29 20.94 15.80
CA LEU A 39 -16.10 21.60 14.75
C LEU A 39 -15.70 21.21 13.31
N LYS A 40 -14.41 21.03 13.06
CA LYS A 40 -13.87 20.66 11.73
C LYS A 40 -13.51 19.17 11.62
N THR A 41 -13.68 18.39 12.69
CA THR A 41 -13.26 16.97 12.70
C THR A 41 -14.02 16.12 11.70
N PRO A 42 -15.36 16.22 11.54
CA PRO A 42 -16.10 15.43 10.57
C PRO A 42 -15.59 15.62 9.12
N GLU A 43 -15.33 16.87 8.72
CA GLU A 43 -14.80 17.17 7.39
C GLU A 43 -13.35 16.65 7.22
N ARG A 44 -12.51 16.85 8.26
CA ARG A 44 -11.12 16.36 8.21
C ARG A 44 -11.04 14.85 8.11
N VAL A 45 -11.89 14.13 8.84
CA VAL A 45 -11.94 12.65 8.77
C VAL A 45 -12.46 12.19 7.41
N ALA A 46 -13.49 12.85 6.86
CA ALA A 46 -14.00 12.54 5.53
C ALA A 46 -12.91 12.68 4.45
N LYS A 47 -12.15 13.78 4.46
CA LYS A 47 -10.99 13.99 3.56
C LYS A 47 -9.90 12.95 3.77
N ALA A 48 -9.56 12.68 5.03
CA ALA A 48 -8.55 11.66 5.37
C ALA A 48 -8.95 10.28 4.84
N MET A 49 -10.21 9.87 4.98
CA MET A 49 -10.70 8.59 4.48
C MET A 49 -10.63 8.53 2.95
N GLN A 50 -11.00 9.57 2.23
CA GLN A 50 -10.84 9.58 0.77
C GLN A 50 -9.37 9.46 0.37
N PHE A 51 -8.47 10.18 1.02
CA PHE A 51 -7.03 10.07 0.75
C PHE A 51 -6.49 8.66 1.05
N LEU A 52 -6.91 8.08 2.17
CA LEU A 52 -6.46 6.75 2.59
C LEU A 52 -7.04 5.61 1.73
N THR A 53 -8.09 5.88 0.96
CA THR A 53 -8.75 4.91 0.08
C THR A 53 -8.71 5.27 -1.40
N GLN A 54 -7.90 6.27 -1.79
CA GLN A 54 -7.78 6.74 -3.18
C GLN A 54 -7.27 5.67 -4.16
N GLY A 55 -6.71 4.59 -3.66
CA GLY A 55 -6.22 3.48 -4.47
C GLY A 55 -7.34 2.74 -5.22
N TYR A 56 -8.61 2.89 -4.81
CA TYR A 56 -9.74 2.32 -5.56
C TYR A 56 -9.94 3.01 -6.93
N ASP A 57 -9.50 4.25 -7.07
CA ASP A 57 -9.62 5.04 -8.30
C ASP A 57 -8.37 4.94 -9.20
N VAL A 58 -7.40 4.07 -8.84
CA VAL A 58 -6.12 3.94 -9.54
C VAL A 58 -5.99 2.58 -10.19
N GLU A 59 -5.76 2.56 -11.50
CA GLU A 59 -5.41 1.35 -12.25
C GLU A 59 -3.88 1.11 -12.17
N ALA A 60 -3.47 0.15 -11.32
CA ALA A 60 -2.07 -0.11 -11.04
C ALA A 60 -1.27 -0.60 -12.26
N THR A 61 -1.92 -1.30 -13.19
CA THR A 61 -1.28 -1.78 -14.43
C THR A 61 -0.84 -0.62 -15.33
N ASP A 62 -1.61 0.47 -15.36
CA ASP A 62 -1.29 1.65 -16.16
C ASP A 62 -0.08 2.41 -15.60
N ILE A 63 0.11 2.35 -14.28
CA ILE A 63 1.33 2.89 -13.65
C ILE A 63 2.57 2.21 -14.22
N LEU A 64 2.59 0.89 -14.31
CA LEU A 64 3.72 0.13 -14.86
C LEU A 64 3.90 0.40 -16.35
N LYS A 65 2.82 0.28 -17.14
CA LYS A 65 2.83 0.49 -18.59
C LYS A 65 3.34 1.88 -19.00
N SER A 66 3.09 2.91 -18.17
CA SER A 66 3.49 4.28 -18.46
C SER A 66 5.01 4.51 -18.48
N ALA A 67 5.83 3.55 -18.04
CA ALA A 67 7.28 3.65 -18.03
C ALA A 67 7.96 2.27 -18.13
N MET A 68 7.46 1.43 -19.05
CA MET A 68 8.13 0.20 -19.48
C MET A 68 9.14 0.54 -20.57
N PHE A 69 10.32 -0.06 -20.50
CA PHE A 69 11.40 0.11 -21.45
C PHE A 69 11.93 -1.25 -21.88
N SER A 70 12.26 -1.40 -23.16
CA SER A 70 13.00 -2.56 -23.65
C SER A 70 14.44 -2.44 -23.21
N GLU A 71 14.94 -3.44 -22.51
CA GLU A 71 16.33 -3.48 -22.01
C GLU A 71 16.80 -4.94 -21.94
N ASP A 72 18.00 -5.21 -22.42
CA ASP A 72 18.65 -6.51 -22.30
C ASP A 72 19.35 -6.63 -20.94
N TYR A 73 18.53 -6.79 -19.90
CA TYR A 73 18.96 -6.99 -18.52
C TYR A 73 18.28 -8.21 -17.93
N SER A 74 19.07 -9.16 -17.43
CA SER A 74 18.57 -10.47 -16.97
C SER A 74 18.86 -10.77 -15.50
N GLN A 75 19.42 -9.80 -14.77
CA GLN A 75 19.69 -9.94 -13.34
C GLN A 75 18.52 -9.42 -12.52
N MET A 76 18.50 -9.74 -11.22
CA MET A 76 17.50 -9.25 -10.29
C MET A 76 17.53 -7.72 -10.20
N VAL A 77 16.38 -7.10 -10.36
CA VAL A 77 16.13 -5.68 -9.99
C VAL A 77 15.41 -5.69 -8.66
N LEU A 78 15.97 -5.02 -7.66
CA LEU A 78 15.42 -4.94 -6.31
C LEU A 78 15.20 -3.48 -5.90
N VAL A 79 13.98 -3.17 -5.44
CA VAL A 79 13.66 -1.94 -4.71
C VAL A 79 13.20 -2.34 -3.32
N LYS A 80 13.91 -1.90 -2.30
CA LYS A 80 13.63 -2.24 -0.89
C LYS A 80 13.28 -1.01 -0.07
N GLU A 81 12.77 -1.26 1.13
CA GLU A 81 12.41 -0.20 2.09
C GLU A 81 11.30 0.74 1.58
N ILE A 82 10.39 0.23 0.72
CA ILE A 82 9.25 1.01 0.24
C ILE A 82 8.24 1.13 1.38
N GLU A 83 8.12 2.33 1.94
CA GLU A 83 7.13 2.59 3.00
C GLU A 83 5.71 2.50 2.44
N PHE A 84 4.81 1.93 3.24
CA PHE A 84 3.39 1.89 2.90
C PHE A 84 2.50 2.11 4.12
N TYR A 85 1.31 2.60 3.87
CA TYR A 85 0.24 2.81 4.85
C TYR A 85 -1.06 2.28 4.29
N SER A 86 -1.77 1.45 5.07
CA SER A 86 -3.02 0.84 4.66
C SER A 86 -4.02 0.82 5.82
N LEU A 87 -5.28 0.51 5.52
CA LEU A 87 -6.34 0.33 6.51
C LEU A 87 -6.76 -1.13 6.56
N CYS A 88 -6.73 -1.72 7.76
CA CYS A 88 -7.25 -3.05 7.99
C CYS A 88 -8.76 -3.09 7.69
N GLU A 89 -9.19 -3.95 6.77
CA GLU A 89 -10.60 -4.04 6.34
C GLU A 89 -11.56 -4.44 7.48
N HIS A 90 -11.05 -5.14 8.50
CA HIS A 90 -11.87 -5.61 9.62
C HIS A 90 -12.18 -4.52 10.65
N HIS A 91 -11.31 -3.49 10.77
CA HIS A 91 -11.38 -2.54 11.88
C HIS A 91 -11.28 -1.07 11.45
N LEU A 92 -10.97 -0.77 10.19
CA LEU A 92 -10.61 0.57 9.68
C LEU A 92 -9.44 1.22 10.45
N LEU A 93 -8.64 0.42 11.13
CA LEU A 93 -7.43 0.87 11.82
C LEU A 93 -6.21 0.69 10.92
N PRO A 94 -5.21 1.59 11.02
CA PRO A 94 -4.02 1.51 10.18
C PRO A 94 -3.18 0.27 10.45
N PHE A 95 -2.58 -0.25 9.38
CA PHE A 95 -1.34 -1.02 9.43
C PHE A 95 -0.36 -0.41 8.44
N PHE A 96 0.91 -0.42 8.78
CA PHE A 96 1.94 0.26 8.03
C PHE A 96 3.28 -0.41 8.21
N GLY A 97 4.17 -0.20 7.26
CA GLY A 97 5.47 -0.82 7.29
C GLY A 97 6.26 -0.62 6.02
N LYS A 98 6.97 -1.66 5.60
CA LYS A 98 7.87 -1.63 4.45
C LYS A 98 7.59 -2.79 3.51
N ALA A 99 7.70 -2.52 2.22
CA ALA A 99 7.66 -3.52 1.17
C ALA A 99 9.03 -3.61 0.48
N HIS A 100 9.42 -4.83 0.12
CA HIS A 100 10.59 -5.14 -0.66
C HIS A 100 10.14 -5.89 -1.92
N ILE A 101 10.48 -5.37 -3.09
CA ILE A 101 10.02 -5.90 -4.37
C ILE A 101 11.21 -6.18 -5.24
N ALA A 102 11.31 -7.41 -5.72
CA ALA A 102 12.28 -7.78 -6.75
C ALA A 102 11.58 -8.42 -7.94
N TYR A 103 12.16 -8.23 -9.12
CA TYR A 103 11.79 -8.97 -10.31
C TYR A 103 13.02 -9.27 -11.16
N ILE A 104 12.96 -10.34 -11.96
CA ILE A 104 13.98 -10.67 -12.94
C ILE A 104 13.40 -10.35 -14.32
N PRO A 105 13.91 -9.33 -15.02
CA PRO A 105 13.37 -8.92 -16.32
C PRO A 105 13.42 -10.03 -17.38
N ASP A 106 12.49 -9.97 -18.33
CA ASP A 106 12.48 -10.74 -19.56
C ASP A 106 12.20 -9.80 -20.74
N GLY A 107 13.27 -9.10 -21.18
CA GLY A 107 13.22 -8.13 -22.26
C GLY A 107 12.66 -6.75 -21.90
N HIS A 108 12.05 -6.57 -20.72
CA HIS A 108 11.49 -5.28 -20.30
C HIS A 108 11.84 -4.96 -18.85
N ILE A 109 12.20 -3.71 -18.63
CA ILE A 109 12.33 -3.12 -17.28
C ILE A 109 11.28 -2.04 -17.08
N VAL A 110 11.07 -1.65 -15.83
CA VAL A 110 10.18 -0.54 -15.48
C VAL A 110 10.92 0.53 -14.70
N GLY A 111 10.54 1.78 -14.88
CA GLY A 111 11.09 2.88 -14.10
C GLY A 111 10.92 2.63 -12.59
N LEU A 112 12.02 2.68 -11.83
CA LEU A 112 12.06 2.28 -10.41
C LEU A 112 11.00 2.97 -9.55
N SER A 113 10.64 4.22 -9.86
CA SER A 113 9.58 4.96 -9.16
C SER A 113 8.17 4.40 -9.36
N LYS A 114 7.97 3.48 -10.31
CA LYS A 114 6.65 2.88 -10.55
C LYS A 114 6.32 1.78 -9.53
N LEU A 115 7.32 1.08 -9.02
CA LEU A 115 7.11 0.05 -8.01
C LEU A 115 6.52 0.63 -6.70
N PRO A 116 7.07 1.70 -6.11
CA PRO A 116 6.43 2.37 -4.98
C PRO A 116 5.00 2.85 -5.27
N ARG A 117 4.73 3.34 -6.48
CA ARG A 117 3.38 3.80 -6.85
C ARG A 117 2.38 2.64 -6.97
N VAL A 118 2.84 1.46 -7.39
CA VAL A 118 2.00 0.23 -7.37
C VAL A 118 1.70 -0.17 -5.94
N VAL A 119 2.69 -0.11 -5.04
CA VAL A 119 2.48 -0.33 -3.60
C VAL A 119 1.44 0.64 -3.05
N ASP A 120 1.54 1.93 -3.35
CA ASP A 120 0.56 2.94 -2.94
C ASP A 120 -0.84 2.64 -3.51
N ALA A 121 -0.97 2.28 -4.79
CA ALA A 121 -2.24 2.00 -5.43
C ALA A 121 -3.00 0.85 -4.75
N PHE A 122 -2.32 -0.19 -4.30
CA PHE A 122 -2.95 -1.31 -3.60
C PHE A 122 -3.07 -1.07 -2.09
N SER A 123 -2.12 -0.40 -1.44
CA SER A 123 -2.17 -0.15 -0.01
C SER A 123 -3.21 0.90 0.38
N ARG A 124 -3.51 1.88 -0.51
CA ARG A 124 -4.55 2.90 -0.28
C ARG A 124 -5.96 2.35 -0.55
N ARG A 125 -6.26 1.19 0.03
CA ARG A 125 -7.55 0.48 0.00
C ARG A 125 -7.81 -0.13 1.38
N LEU A 126 -8.99 -0.70 1.59
CA LEU A 126 -9.22 -1.58 2.73
C LEU A 126 -8.57 -2.93 2.43
N GLN A 127 -7.64 -3.38 3.26
CA GLN A 127 -6.79 -4.52 2.96
C GLN A 127 -6.63 -5.50 4.14
N VAL A 128 -6.23 -6.70 3.79
CA VAL A 128 -5.44 -7.59 4.63
C VAL A 128 -4.04 -7.73 4.03
N GLN A 129 -3.03 -7.87 4.85
CA GLN A 129 -1.63 -7.83 4.40
C GLN A 129 -1.31 -8.94 3.39
N GLU A 130 -1.88 -10.12 3.54
CA GLU A 130 -1.72 -11.27 2.66
C GLU A 130 -2.25 -10.99 1.25
N ARG A 131 -3.44 -10.39 1.13
CA ARG A 131 -4.01 -9.98 -0.15
C ARG A 131 -3.17 -8.89 -0.79
N LEU A 132 -2.82 -7.86 -0.04
CA LEU A 132 -1.99 -6.74 -0.51
C LEU A 132 -0.68 -7.25 -1.12
N THR A 133 0.00 -8.19 -0.44
CA THR A 133 1.25 -8.78 -0.90
C THR A 133 1.08 -9.52 -2.23
N ASN A 134 0.00 -10.32 -2.35
CA ASN A 134 -0.31 -11.05 -3.58
C ASN A 134 -0.71 -10.14 -4.73
N GLU A 135 -1.57 -9.14 -4.50
CA GLU A 135 -2.02 -8.19 -5.53
C GLU A 135 -0.85 -7.42 -6.15
N ILE A 136 0.12 -6.99 -5.33
CA ILE A 136 1.33 -6.32 -5.81
C ILE A 136 2.14 -7.28 -6.70
N ARG A 137 2.40 -8.52 -6.23
CA ARG A 137 3.13 -9.52 -7.02
C ARG A 137 2.43 -9.80 -8.35
N ASP A 138 1.11 -10.03 -8.32
CA ASP A 138 0.33 -10.40 -9.50
C ASP A 138 0.26 -9.25 -10.52
N CYS A 139 0.10 -8.02 -10.05
CA CYS A 139 0.13 -6.85 -10.91
C CYS A 139 1.46 -6.75 -11.68
N ILE A 140 2.59 -6.91 -10.99
CA ILE A 140 3.91 -6.84 -11.60
C ILE A 140 4.12 -8.04 -12.54
N GLN A 141 3.80 -9.26 -12.10
CA GLN A 141 3.95 -10.49 -12.88
C GLN A 141 3.14 -10.43 -14.18
N ASN A 142 1.89 -10.02 -14.10
CA ASN A 142 0.98 -10.04 -15.25
C ASN A 142 1.24 -8.89 -16.24
N THR A 143 1.77 -7.75 -15.74
CA THR A 143 2.00 -6.56 -16.58
C THR A 143 3.38 -6.60 -17.25
N LEU A 144 4.46 -6.85 -16.51
CA LEU A 144 5.82 -6.85 -17.03
C LEU A 144 6.20 -8.21 -17.63
N LYS A 145 5.50 -9.28 -17.24
CA LYS A 145 5.81 -10.68 -17.63
C LYS A 145 7.28 -11.06 -17.40
N PRO A 146 7.85 -10.75 -16.24
CA PRO A 146 9.23 -11.06 -15.93
C PRO A 146 9.40 -12.57 -15.70
N LYS A 147 10.64 -13.06 -15.64
CA LYS A 147 10.96 -14.46 -15.28
C LYS A 147 10.51 -14.83 -13.86
N GLY A 148 10.25 -13.85 -13.02
CA GLY A 148 9.70 -14.04 -11.68
C GLY A 148 9.63 -12.73 -10.93
N VAL A 149 8.80 -12.72 -9.88
CA VAL A 149 8.61 -11.61 -8.95
C VAL A 149 8.70 -12.11 -7.52
N ALA A 150 9.30 -11.32 -6.65
CA ALA A 150 9.31 -11.51 -5.21
C ALA A 150 8.78 -10.25 -4.53
N VAL A 151 7.85 -10.42 -3.61
CA VAL A 151 7.35 -9.35 -2.74
C VAL A 151 7.42 -9.86 -1.31
N VAL A 152 8.07 -9.09 -0.43
CA VAL A 152 8.04 -9.28 1.03
C VAL A 152 7.57 -8.00 1.66
N MET A 153 6.63 -8.11 2.59
CA MET A 153 6.09 -6.97 3.34
C MET A 153 6.19 -7.23 4.83
N GLU A 154 6.62 -6.21 5.57
CA GLU A 154 6.68 -6.22 7.02
C GLU A 154 5.85 -5.06 7.56
N ALA A 155 4.92 -5.33 8.48
CA ALA A 155 4.02 -4.31 8.98
C ALA A 155 3.67 -4.45 10.46
N ARG A 156 3.39 -3.30 11.06
CA ARG A 156 2.76 -3.18 12.37
C ARG A 156 1.26 -2.91 12.19
N HIS A 157 0.44 -3.64 12.94
CA HIS A 157 -1.01 -3.56 12.88
C HIS A 157 -1.57 -2.90 14.13
N LEU A 158 -2.09 -1.68 14.03
CA LEU A 158 -2.67 -0.99 15.19
C LEU A 158 -3.92 -1.71 15.72
N CYS A 159 -4.63 -2.46 14.88
CA CYS A 159 -5.74 -3.29 15.33
C CYS A 159 -5.33 -4.42 16.30
N MET A 160 -4.05 -4.80 16.32
CA MET A 160 -3.48 -5.75 17.27
C MET A 160 -2.74 -5.08 18.42
N GLN A 161 -2.16 -3.89 18.19
CA GLN A 161 -1.31 -3.22 19.19
C GLN A 161 -2.11 -2.40 20.18
N MET A 162 -3.06 -1.59 19.73
CA MET A 162 -3.79 -0.64 20.58
C MET A 162 -5.07 -1.22 21.20
N ARG A 163 -5.51 -2.37 20.77
CA ARG A 163 -6.69 -3.10 21.24
C ARG A 163 -6.60 -4.58 20.90
N GLY A 164 -7.56 -5.37 21.37
CA GLY A 164 -7.61 -6.82 21.11
C GLY A 164 -6.53 -7.54 21.90
N VAL A 165 -5.51 -8.07 21.21
CA VAL A 165 -4.44 -8.85 21.85
C VAL A 165 -3.34 -7.99 22.50
N GLU A 166 -3.30 -6.70 22.24
CA GLU A 166 -2.41 -5.69 22.84
C GLU A 166 -0.90 -6.07 22.81
N LYS A 167 -0.45 -6.65 21.69
CA LYS A 167 0.95 -7.05 21.50
C LYS A 167 1.76 -5.96 20.80
N GLN A 168 2.42 -5.10 21.59
CA GLN A 168 3.13 -3.90 21.14
C GLN A 168 4.29 -4.18 20.18
N SER A 169 5.00 -5.29 20.38
CA SER A 169 6.21 -5.61 19.61
C SER A 169 5.95 -6.53 18.41
N SER A 170 4.70 -6.89 18.14
CA SER A 170 4.38 -7.77 17.02
C SER A 170 4.66 -7.10 15.68
N LEU A 171 5.38 -7.81 14.82
CA LEU A 171 5.64 -7.47 13.43
C LEU A 171 5.12 -8.63 12.57
N THR A 172 4.31 -8.35 11.59
CA THR A 172 3.79 -9.36 10.66
C THR A 172 4.60 -9.29 9.37
N THR A 173 5.14 -10.43 8.95
CA THR A 173 5.83 -10.55 7.66
C THR A 173 5.01 -11.44 6.74
N THR A 174 4.76 -10.97 5.52
CA THR A 174 4.13 -11.74 4.44
C THR A 174 5.04 -11.78 3.22
N SER A 175 4.98 -12.87 2.46
CA SER A 175 5.78 -13.03 1.24
C SER A 175 4.95 -13.63 0.11
N ALA A 176 5.21 -13.19 -1.11
CA ALA A 176 4.63 -13.74 -2.33
C ALA A 176 5.70 -13.85 -3.41
N PHE A 177 5.85 -15.04 -3.99
CA PHE A 177 6.83 -15.35 -5.01
C PHE A 177 6.16 -15.90 -6.26
N SER A 178 6.78 -15.67 -7.44
CA SER A 178 6.39 -16.27 -8.71
C SER A 178 7.61 -16.60 -9.56
N GLY A 179 7.45 -17.49 -10.54
CA GLY A 179 8.50 -17.89 -11.49
C GLY A 179 9.80 -18.27 -10.79
N ALA A 180 10.92 -17.71 -11.23
CA ALA A 180 12.25 -18.06 -10.75
C ALA A 180 12.43 -17.92 -9.22
N PHE A 181 11.71 -17.02 -8.55
CA PHE A 181 11.78 -16.90 -7.08
C PHE A 181 11.01 -18.02 -6.37
N LEU A 182 9.98 -18.56 -7.01
CA LEU A 182 9.22 -19.69 -6.48
C LEU A 182 9.93 -21.01 -6.74
N GLU A 183 10.49 -21.18 -7.94
CA GLU A 183 11.07 -22.43 -8.43
C GLU A 183 12.51 -22.65 -7.94
N SER A 184 13.30 -21.57 -7.80
CA SER A 184 14.72 -21.65 -7.40
C SER A 184 14.92 -21.16 -5.96
N GLU A 185 15.30 -22.07 -5.09
CA GLU A 185 15.71 -21.75 -3.71
C GLU A 185 16.90 -20.79 -3.67
N LYS A 186 17.89 -20.96 -4.56
CA LYS A 186 19.06 -20.06 -4.63
C LYS A 186 18.67 -18.64 -4.94
N THR A 187 17.81 -18.42 -5.92
CA THR A 187 17.31 -17.10 -6.31
C THR A 187 16.53 -16.46 -5.15
N ARG A 188 15.69 -17.24 -4.49
CA ARG A 188 14.93 -16.78 -3.33
C ARG A 188 15.84 -16.42 -2.15
N LEU A 189 16.86 -17.23 -1.85
CA LEU A 189 17.83 -16.95 -0.80
C LEU A 189 18.67 -15.71 -1.09
N GLU A 190 19.08 -15.50 -2.35
CA GLU A 190 19.77 -14.27 -2.76
C GLU A 190 18.92 -13.04 -2.43
N PHE A 191 17.65 -13.02 -2.86
CA PHE A 191 16.71 -11.95 -2.55
C PHE A 191 16.56 -11.75 -1.04
N MET A 192 16.32 -12.83 -0.27
CA MET A 192 16.14 -12.73 1.17
C MET A 192 17.39 -12.20 1.89
N ASN A 193 18.58 -12.46 1.38
CA ASN A 193 19.82 -11.90 1.93
C ASN A 193 20.00 -10.42 1.61
N LEU A 194 19.55 -9.97 0.46
CA LEU A 194 19.66 -8.56 0.05
C LEU A 194 18.69 -7.63 0.78
N ILE A 195 17.58 -8.15 1.33
CA ILE A 195 16.58 -7.35 2.06
C ILE A 195 16.80 -7.32 3.58
N ARG A 196 17.75 -8.09 4.11
CA ARG A 196 18.14 -8.08 5.54
C ARG A 196 18.75 -6.76 5.95
#